data_8e9081c201807ae5e23702dbe319aa26
#
_entry.id   8e9081c201807ae5e23702dbe319aa26
#
_cell.length_a   1.000
_cell.length_b   1.000
_cell.length_c   1.000
_cell.angle_alpha   90.00
_cell.angle_beta   90.00
_cell.angle_gamma   90.00
#
_symmetry.space_group_name_H-M   'P 1'
#
loop_
_entity.id
_entity.type
_entity.pdbx_description
1 polymer ?
#
loop_
_entity_poly.entity_id
_entity_poly.type
_entity_poly.pdbx_seq_one_letter_code
_entity_poly.pdbx_strand_id
1 'polypeptide(L)'
;MNTLSYHIVIKTHAGYRVGDLSVDLEDEKVSGTIQAPFFEPQFYGEMNDDGTLSLNLTVNAEETVEDCESTGRISMYAIHISVPAAVFTYEIDGTSSRTSIR
;
A
#
# COMPACT_ATOMS: atom_id res chain seq x y z
N MET A 1 -6.87 -13.08 12.46
CA MET A 1 -6.09 -12.30 11.48
C MET A 1 -6.54 -12.61 10.07
N ASN A 2 -6.79 -11.57 9.28
CA ASN A 2 -7.16 -11.72 7.87
C ASN A 2 -6.06 -11.18 6.99
N THR A 3 -5.69 -11.95 5.98
CA THR A 3 -4.69 -11.51 5.02
C THR A 3 -5.37 -11.31 3.67
N LEU A 4 -5.18 -10.13 3.09
CA LEU A 4 -5.72 -9.80 1.79
C LEU A 4 -4.56 -9.52 0.84
N SER A 5 -4.74 -9.91 -0.41
CA SER A 5 -3.71 -9.71 -1.42
C SER A 5 -4.29 -8.96 -2.59
N TYR A 6 -3.48 -8.06 -3.15
CA TYR A 6 -3.90 -7.20 -4.24
C TYR A 6 -2.82 -7.14 -5.31
N HIS A 7 -3.26 -7.08 -6.55
CA HIS A 7 -2.36 -6.67 -7.64
C HIS A 7 -2.41 -5.17 -7.71
N ILE A 8 -1.27 -4.52 -7.74
CA ILE A 8 -1.21 -3.07 -7.63
C ILE A 8 -0.46 -2.44 -8.78
N VAL A 9 -0.81 -1.17 -9.02
CA VAL A 9 -0.07 -0.29 -9.90
C VAL A 9 0.35 0.90 -9.07
N ILE A 10 1.63 1.23 -9.13
CA ILE A 10 2.19 2.34 -8.37
C ILE A 10 2.62 3.42 -9.34
N LYS A 11 2.12 4.63 -9.11
CA LYS A 11 2.55 5.78 -9.88
C LYS A 11 3.76 6.39 -9.20
N THR A 12 4.90 6.35 -9.88
CA THR A 12 6.15 6.92 -9.38
C THR A 12 6.57 8.07 -10.27
N HIS A 13 7.56 8.83 -9.84
CA HIS A 13 8.05 9.94 -10.65
C HIS A 13 8.77 9.43 -11.92
N ALA A 14 9.08 8.16 -11.97
CA ALA A 14 9.70 7.55 -13.14
C ALA A 14 8.72 6.72 -13.95
N GLY A 15 7.42 6.91 -13.73
CA GLY A 15 6.38 6.19 -14.45
C GLY A 15 5.68 5.19 -13.56
N TYR A 16 4.98 4.26 -14.18
CA TYR A 16 4.17 3.29 -13.44
C TYR A 16 4.95 2.01 -13.20
N ARG A 17 4.70 1.39 -12.05
CA ARG A 17 5.24 0.07 -11.72
C ARG A 17 4.09 -0.83 -11.32
N VAL A 18 4.19 -2.10 -11.66
CA VAL A 18 3.20 -3.08 -11.24
C VAL A 18 3.82 -3.99 -10.19
N GLY A 19 3.00 -4.46 -9.28
CA GLY A 19 3.50 -5.33 -8.23
C GLY A 19 2.37 -5.98 -7.47
N ASP A 20 2.69 -6.43 -6.27
CA ASP A 20 1.75 -7.10 -5.41
C ASP A 20 1.80 -6.48 -4.03
N LEU A 21 0.66 -6.48 -3.35
CA LEU A 21 0.55 -5.95 -2.02
C LEU A 21 -0.16 -6.98 -1.15
N SER A 22 0.40 -7.23 0.02
CA SER A 22 -0.20 -8.12 1.00
C SER A 22 -0.46 -7.32 2.25
N VAL A 23 -1.66 -7.43 2.78
CA VAL A 23 -2.03 -6.70 3.98
C VAL A 23 -2.64 -7.66 5.00
N ASP A 24 -2.21 -7.53 6.24
CA ASP A 24 -2.73 -8.29 7.36
C ASP A 24 -3.58 -7.37 8.21
N LEU A 25 -4.79 -7.80 8.48
CA LEU A 25 -5.73 -7.06 9.31
C LEU A 25 -5.96 -7.83 10.61
N GLU A 26 -5.76 -7.15 11.74
CA GLU A 26 -6.02 -7.75 13.03
C GLU A 26 -6.70 -6.70 13.88
N ASP A 27 -8.01 -6.86 14.07
CA ASP A 27 -8.84 -5.86 14.71
C ASP A 27 -8.74 -4.56 13.89
N GLU A 28 -8.28 -3.48 14.51
CA GLU A 28 -8.12 -2.21 13.83
C GLU A 28 -6.70 -1.99 13.32
N LYS A 29 -5.81 -2.96 13.54
CA LYS A 29 -4.42 -2.80 13.17
C LYS A 29 -4.16 -3.38 11.80
N VAL A 30 -3.31 -2.69 11.07
CA VAL A 30 -2.99 -3.03 9.69
C VAL A 30 -1.48 -3.08 9.54
N SER A 31 -1.00 -4.11 8.87
CA SER A 31 0.42 -4.16 8.50
C SER A 31 0.51 -4.86 7.17
N GLY A 32 1.61 -4.66 6.46
CA GLY A 32 1.75 -5.32 5.18
C GLY A 32 3.04 -4.99 4.47
N THR A 33 3.14 -5.53 3.28
CA THR A 33 4.31 -5.34 2.44
C THR A 33 3.88 -5.08 1.01
N ILE A 34 4.71 -4.32 0.31
CA ILE A 34 4.54 -4.05 -1.11
C ILE A 34 5.75 -4.63 -1.83
N GLN A 35 5.52 -5.37 -2.90
CA GLN A 35 6.59 -5.96 -3.69
C GLN A 35 6.43 -5.51 -5.13
N ALA A 36 7.28 -4.60 -5.55
CA ALA A 36 7.34 -4.11 -6.91
C ALA A 36 8.81 -3.84 -7.25
N PRO A 37 9.18 -3.81 -8.52
CA PRO A 37 10.58 -3.55 -8.87
C PRO A 37 11.07 -2.24 -8.27
N PHE A 38 12.14 -2.32 -7.48
CA PHE A 38 12.78 -1.17 -6.85
C PHE A 38 11.87 -0.42 -5.85
N PHE A 39 10.80 -1.05 -5.39
CA PHE A 39 9.90 -0.41 -4.44
C PHE A 39 9.27 -1.51 -3.59
N GLU A 40 9.85 -1.78 -2.42
CA GLU A 40 9.40 -2.86 -1.57
C GLU A 40 9.27 -2.41 -0.12
N PRO A 41 8.45 -1.39 0.15
CA PRO A 41 8.30 -0.92 1.52
C PRO A 41 7.41 -1.84 2.34
N GLN A 42 7.59 -1.75 3.65
CA GLN A 42 6.67 -2.34 4.60
C GLN A 42 5.85 -1.20 5.19
N PHE A 43 4.65 -1.52 5.62
CA PHE A 43 3.80 -0.50 6.22
C PHE A 43 3.06 -1.06 7.41
N TYR A 44 2.63 -0.15 8.27
CA TYR A 44 1.80 -0.49 9.41
C TYR A 44 0.95 0.72 9.75
N GLY A 45 -0.14 0.47 10.45
CA GLY A 45 -1.03 1.55 10.85
C GLY A 45 -2.36 1.03 11.33
N GLU A 46 -3.41 1.78 11.05
CA GLU A 46 -4.74 1.48 11.56
C GLU A 46 -5.78 1.66 10.48
N MET A 47 -6.86 0.91 10.62
CA MET A 47 -8.01 1.02 9.75
C MET A 47 -9.19 1.50 10.57
N ASN A 48 -9.88 2.51 10.04
CA ASN A 48 -11.08 3.04 10.66
C ASN A 48 -12.29 2.24 10.22
N ASP A 49 -13.39 2.42 10.93
CA ASP A 49 -14.61 1.65 10.65
C ASP A 49 -15.14 1.83 9.26
N ASP A 50 -14.85 2.98 8.63
CA ASP A 50 -15.35 3.27 7.29
C ASP A 50 -14.39 2.78 6.20
N GLY A 51 -13.36 2.06 6.54
CA GLY A 51 -12.41 1.55 5.57
C GLY A 51 -11.27 2.48 5.21
N THR A 52 -11.19 3.64 5.86
CA THR A 52 -10.05 4.53 5.62
C THR A 52 -8.85 4.04 6.40
N LEU A 53 -7.67 4.30 5.86
CA LEU A 53 -6.42 3.83 6.41
C LEU A 53 -5.54 5.00 6.82
N SER A 54 -4.84 4.83 7.95
CA SER A 54 -3.79 5.73 8.37
C SER A 54 -2.55 4.88 8.53
N LEU A 55 -1.58 5.08 7.67
CA LEU A 55 -0.43 4.18 7.56
C LEU A 55 0.88 4.92 7.66
N ASN A 56 1.90 4.20 8.06
CA ASN A 56 3.28 4.65 7.98
C ASN A 56 4.00 3.73 7.02
N LEU A 57 4.58 4.30 5.99
CA LEU A 57 5.42 3.59 5.04
C LEU A 57 6.84 4.09 5.14
N THR A 58 7.78 3.17 5.08
CA THR A 58 9.18 3.52 5.00
C THR A 58 9.61 3.40 3.55
N VAL A 59 9.93 4.52 2.95
CA VAL A 59 10.32 4.57 1.55
C VAL A 59 11.82 4.73 1.46
N ASN A 60 12.46 3.80 0.72
CA ASN A 60 13.89 3.88 0.47
C ASN A 60 14.09 4.55 -0.88
N ALA A 61 14.76 5.69 -0.89
CA ALA A 61 15.01 6.42 -2.10
C ALA A 61 16.51 6.66 -2.20
N GLU A 62 17.17 5.86 -3.01
CA GLU A 62 18.61 5.95 -3.22
C GLU A 62 19.36 5.93 -1.90
N GLU A 63 19.86 7.08 -1.46
CA GLU A 63 20.67 7.13 -0.24
C GLU A 63 19.90 7.57 0.98
N THR A 64 18.59 7.75 0.85
CA THR A 64 17.80 8.22 1.97
C THR A 64 16.67 7.27 2.29
N VAL A 65 16.26 7.27 3.55
CA VAL A 65 15.11 6.51 4.01
C VAL A 65 14.14 7.52 4.59
N GLU A 66 12.91 7.44 4.15
CA GLU A 66 11.91 8.41 4.57
C GLU A 66 10.69 7.68 5.11
N ASP A 67 10.25 8.07 6.31
CA ASP A 67 9.01 7.56 6.88
C ASP A 67 7.88 8.47 6.45
N CYS A 68 6.91 7.92 5.75
CA CYS A 68 5.84 8.71 5.18
C CYS A 68 4.52 8.35 5.84
N GLU A 69 3.87 9.37 6.42
CA GLU A 69 2.51 9.20 6.91
C GLU A 69 1.59 9.21 5.71
N SER A 70 0.90 8.11 5.53
CA SER A 70 0.14 7.87 4.32
C SER A 70 -1.32 7.61 4.66
N THR A 71 -2.19 7.89 3.71
CA THR A 71 -3.61 7.65 3.89
C THR A 71 -4.11 6.79 2.75
N GLY A 72 -5.22 6.12 2.98
CA GLY A 72 -5.78 5.28 1.94
C GLY A 72 -7.15 4.78 2.27
N ARG A 73 -7.59 3.83 1.48
CA ARG A 73 -8.90 3.23 1.64
C ARG A 73 -8.81 1.79 1.19
N ILE A 74 -9.46 0.91 1.92
CA ILE A 74 -9.41 -0.52 1.63
C ILE A 74 -10.81 -1.12 1.63
N SER A 75 -11.03 -2.06 0.72
CA SER A 75 -12.21 -2.90 0.71
C SER A 75 -11.76 -4.30 0.31
N MET A 76 -12.71 -5.24 0.26
CA MET A 76 -12.39 -6.59 -0.15
C MET A 76 -11.89 -6.66 -1.59
N TYR A 77 -12.26 -5.67 -2.40
CA TYR A 77 -12.01 -5.72 -3.84
C TYR A 77 -10.89 -4.80 -4.30
N ALA A 78 -10.61 -3.76 -3.54
CA ALA A 78 -9.68 -2.74 -4.00
C ALA A 78 -8.99 -2.06 -2.84
N ILE A 79 -7.83 -1.49 -3.12
CA ILE A 79 -7.10 -0.69 -2.16
C ILE A 79 -6.52 0.52 -2.87
N HIS A 80 -6.44 1.63 -2.15
CA HIS A 80 -5.79 2.84 -2.65
C HIS A 80 -4.98 3.42 -1.50
N ILE A 81 -3.74 3.76 -1.77
CA ILE A 81 -2.86 4.38 -0.77
C ILE A 81 -2.14 5.54 -1.42
N SER A 82 -2.17 6.69 -0.75
CA SER A 82 -1.43 7.87 -1.15
C SER A 82 -0.26 8.04 -0.19
N VAL A 83 0.94 8.11 -0.73
CA VAL A 83 2.18 8.17 0.05
C VAL A 83 2.88 9.49 -0.28
N PRO A 84 2.66 10.55 0.52
CA PRO A 84 3.29 11.84 0.26
C PRO A 84 4.72 11.84 0.76
N ALA A 85 5.66 11.63 -0.15
CA ALA A 85 7.07 11.71 0.15
C ALA A 85 7.57 13.13 -0.14
N ALA A 86 8.81 13.42 0.24
CA ALA A 86 9.34 14.78 0.19
C ALA A 86 9.34 15.37 -1.22
N VAL A 87 9.62 14.56 -2.22
CA VAL A 87 9.79 15.04 -3.58
C VAL A 87 8.62 14.69 -4.48
N PHE A 88 7.89 13.66 -4.13
CA PHE A 88 6.85 13.13 -5.01
C PHE A 88 5.81 12.39 -4.17
N THR A 89 4.55 12.46 -4.58
CA THR A 89 3.49 11.67 -3.93
C THR A 89 3.25 10.42 -4.75
N TYR A 90 3.49 9.27 -4.15
CA TYR A 90 3.22 7.99 -4.80
C TYR A 90 1.75 7.64 -4.63
N GLU A 91 1.15 7.14 -5.69
CA GLU A 91 -0.24 6.69 -5.65
C GLU A 91 -0.24 5.19 -5.95
N ILE A 92 -0.85 4.43 -5.06
CA ILE A 92 -0.90 2.99 -5.19
C ILE A 92 -2.35 2.57 -5.33
N ASP A 93 -2.68 1.92 -6.43
CA ASP A 93 -4.03 1.42 -6.68
C ASP A 93 -3.97 -0.07 -6.91
N GLY A 94 -4.85 -0.80 -6.24
CA GLY A 94 -4.84 -2.24 -6.37
C GLY A 94 -6.22 -2.83 -6.46
N THR A 95 -6.27 -4.02 -7.05
CA THR A 95 -7.49 -4.82 -7.09
C THR A 95 -7.18 -6.19 -6.51
N SER A 96 -8.19 -6.80 -5.93
CA SER A 96 -8.01 -8.07 -5.25
C SER A 96 -7.48 -9.13 -6.21
N SER A 97 -6.43 -9.81 -5.79
CA SER A 97 -5.88 -10.89 -6.58
C SER A 97 -6.72 -12.15 -6.49
N ARG A 98 -7.79 -12.13 -5.71
CA ARG A 98 -8.68 -13.29 -5.56
C ARG A 98 -9.94 -13.16 -6.39
N THR A 99 -9.95 -12.28 -7.33
CA THR A 99 -11.12 -12.04 -8.15
C THR A 99 -11.33 -13.07 -9.20
N SER A 100 -10.87 -14.07 -9.24
CA SER A 100 -11.13 -14.98 -10.23
C SER A 100 -12.43 -15.55 -10.22
N ILE A 101 -12.93 -15.60 -10.71
CA ILE A 101 -13.74 -16.24 -10.64
C ILE A 101 -14.07 -17.11 -11.23
N ARG A 102 -14.17 -17.51 -11.17
CA ARG A 102 -14.38 -18.28 -11.64
C ARG A 102 -15.01 -18.56 -11.63
#